data_cec184732e382bca83c42652d77609c1
#
_entry.id   cec184732e382bca83c42652d77609c1
#
_cell.length_a   1.000
_cell.length_b   1.000
_cell.length_c   1.000
_cell.angle_alpha   90.00
_cell.angle_beta   90.00
_cell.angle_gamma   90.00
#
_symmetry.space_group_name_H-M   'P 1'
#
loop_
_entity.id
_entity.type
_entity.pdbx_description
1 polymer ?
#
loop_
_entity_poly.entity_id
_entity_poly.type
_entity_poly.pdbx_seq_one_letter_code
_entity_poly.pdbx_strand_id
1 'polypeptide(L)'
;MKALIHIGIPKSGTSSIQAFLACNRAALADQGVLYAPFNPEFGSQYELPVTALGACGAQVGPELERRRLGFRGPEDQRAYIRRYADWMDGLLRDTDLPRFIASSEHIHAWLTTPEQIAALDRFLTARFSEVQYLVYLRPQEELLTSSYSEAVRRGATHDFATHLAARARLDLWRGVKPWVEGVGRARLHVRLMVPDALEGGDLLADFCAAAGIEAAGLTRPARANTALSVGEIALRRRLNRVLPVHTQSGRAHPLQRVALRCLSPLVRDRARLRLSPAQLVQVRACNAASNEKLRKRFFWTRPALF
;
A
#
# COMPACT_ATOMS: atom_id res chain seq x y z
N MET A 1 -10.68 9.59 -21.34
CA MET A 1 -10.57 8.53 -20.31
C MET A 1 -10.51 9.16 -18.94
N LYS A 2 -11.18 8.58 -17.92
CA LYS A 2 -11.06 8.96 -16.49
C LYS A 2 -10.09 8.02 -15.76
N ALA A 3 -9.36 8.52 -14.75
CA ALA A 3 -8.43 7.73 -13.95
C ALA A 3 -8.81 7.68 -12.47
N LEU A 4 -8.76 6.49 -11.87
CA LEU A 4 -8.80 6.27 -10.42
C LEU A 4 -7.44 5.75 -9.96
N ILE A 5 -6.79 6.49 -9.08
CA ILE A 5 -5.47 6.15 -8.55
C ILE A 5 -5.59 5.71 -7.10
N HIS A 6 -5.45 4.42 -6.85
CA HIS A 6 -5.37 3.89 -5.49
C HIS A 6 -3.96 4.13 -4.94
N ILE A 7 -3.83 5.11 -4.05
CA ILE A 7 -2.55 5.59 -3.51
C ILE A 7 -2.05 4.82 -2.28
N GLY A 8 -2.67 3.75 -1.94
CA GLY A 8 -2.44 2.79 -0.87
C GLY A 8 -1.51 3.19 0.29
N ILE A 9 -2.04 3.16 1.50
CA ILE A 9 -1.17 3.18 2.69
C ILE A 9 -0.60 1.77 2.88
N PRO A 10 0.70 1.60 3.18
CA PRO A 10 1.25 0.29 3.49
C PRO A 10 0.43 -0.43 4.58
N LYS A 11 0.15 -1.71 4.40
CA LYS A 11 -0.64 -2.56 5.31
C LYS A 11 -2.15 -2.24 5.38
N SER A 12 -2.69 -1.48 4.43
CA SER A 12 -4.13 -1.18 4.28
C SER A 12 -4.76 -1.91 3.09
N GLY A 13 -4.41 -3.18 2.88
CA GLY A 13 -5.05 -4.05 1.90
C GLY A 13 -4.60 -3.88 0.44
N THR A 14 -3.59 -3.05 0.17
CA THR A 14 -3.11 -2.72 -1.18
C THR A 14 -2.77 -3.97 -2.01
N SER A 15 -2.05 -4.94 -1.42
CA SER A 15 -1.72 -6.20 -2.10
C SER A 15 -2.96 -7.02 -2.49
N SER A 16 -4.04 -6.97 -1.71
CA SER A 16 -5.31 -7.66 -2.05
C SER A 16 -6.00 -6.98 -3.23
N ILE A 17 -6.03 -5.64 -3.26
CA ILE A 17 -6.59 -4.87 -4.36
C ILE A 17 -5.76 -5.09 -5.63
N GLN A 18 -4.44 -5.05 -5.55
CA GLN A 18 -3.54 -5.27 -6.69
C GLN A 18 -3.68 -6.69 -7.27
N ALA A 19 -3.74 -7.72 -6.41
CA ALA A 19 -3.97 -9.09 -6.84
C ALA A 19 -5.35 -9.26 -7.49
N PHE A 20 -6.39 -8.64 -6.91
CA PHE A 20 -7.74 -8.64 -7.48
C PHE A 20 -7.78 -7.97 -8.86
N LEU A 21 -7.19 -6.81 -9.02
CA LEU A 21 -7.11 -6.13 -10.32
C LEU A 21 -6.32 -6.96 -11.34
N ALA A 22 -5.21 -7.58 -10.91
CA ALA A 22 -4.36 -8.37 -11.78
C ALA A 22 -5.04 -9.65 -12.31
N CYS A 23 -5.78 -10.37 -11.47
CA CYS A 23 -6.43 -11.62 -11.89
C CYS A 23 -7.73 -11.38 -12.69
N ASN A 24 -8.27 -10.16 -12.71
CA ASN A 24 -9.52 -9.82 -13.40
C ASN A 24 -9.35 -8.90 -14.61
N ARG A 25 -8.13 -8.73 -15.16
CA ARG A 25 -7.88 -7.74 -16.24
C ARG A 25 -8.83 -7.83 -17.41
N ALA A 26 -9.09 -9.05 -17.91
CA ALA A 26 -10.01 -9.25 -19.03
C ALA A 26 -11.45 -8.85 -18.68
N ALA A 27 -11.97 -9.38 -17.56
CA ALA A 27 -13.32 -9.05 -17.10
C ALA A 27 -13.48 -7.56 -16.72
N LEU A 28 -12.42 -6.89 -16.27
CA LEU A 28 -12.41 -5.44 -16.05
C LEU A 28 -12.46 -4.68 -17.38
N ALA A 29 -11.75 -5.15 -18.42
CA ALA A 29 -11.81 -4.55 -19.76
C ALA A 29 -13.22 -4.69 -20.35
N ASP A 30 -13.89 -5.82 -20.16
CA ASP A 30 -15.29 -6.02 -20.56
C ASP A 30 -16.25 -5.02 -19.88
N GLN A 31 -15.86 -4.53 -18.68
CA GLN A 31 -16.59 -3.47 -17.96
C GLN A 31 -16.08 -2.05 -18.30
N GLY A 32 -15.22 -1.89 -19.30
CA GLY A 32 -14.66 -0.60 -19.69
C GLY A 32 -13.57 -0.06 -18.75
N VAL A 33 -12.86 -0.94 -18.02
CA VAL A 33 -11.81 -0.58 -17.07
C VAL A 33 -10.46 -1.12 -17.53
N LEU A 34 -9.52 -0.24 -17.80
CA LEU A 34 -8.13 -0.56 -18.11
C LEU A 34 -7.31 -0.69 -16.82
N TYR A 35 -6.74 -1.86 -16.56
CA TYR A 35 -5.70 -2.07 -15.56
C TYR A 35 -4.48 -2.69 -16.23
N ALA A 36 -3.49 -1.88 -16.54
CA ALA A 36 -2.28 -2.30 -17.25
C ALA A 36 -1.03 -1.90 -16.46
N PRO A 37 -0.21 -2.84 -15.98
CA PRO A 37 1.08 -2.53 -15.39
C PRO A 37 2.13 -2.36 -16.50
N PHE A 38 3.01 -1.38 -16.37
CA PHE A 38 4.18 -1.20 -17.22
C PHE A 38 5.17 -2.37 -17.03
N ASN A 39 5.40 -2.76 -15.79
CA ASN A 39 6.21 -3.92 -15.46
C ASN A 39 5.36 -4.99 -14.78
N PRO A 40 4.95 -6.06 -15.49
CA PRO A 40 4.07 -7.09 -14.95
C PRO A 40 4.71 -7.96 -13.85
N GLU A 41 6.04 -7.93 -13.69
CA GLU A 41 6.75 -8.64 -12.63
C GLU A 41 6.53 -7.99 -11.25
N PHE A 42 6.13 -6.72 -11.22
CA PHE A 42 5.85 -6.02 -9.98
C PHE A 42 4.35 -6.04 -9.68
N GLY A 43 4.00 -6.43 -8.47
CA GLY A 43 2.61 -6.34 -8.00
C GLY A 43 2.15 -4.88 -7.79
N SER A 44 3.08 -3.94 -7.60
CA SER A 44 2.86 -2.52 -7.36
C SER A 44 3.38 -1.69 -8.52
N GLN A 45 2.63 -0.68 -8.92
CA GLN A 45 3.03 0.24 -9.99
C GLN A 45 3.96 1.32 -9.43
N TYR A 46 5.27 1.09 -9.53
CA TYR A 46 6.32 2.01 -9.08
C TYR A 46 6.47 3.26 -9.96
N GLU A 47 6.03 3.18 -11.19
CA GLU A 47 6.25 4.17 -12.24
C GLU A 47 5.69 5.54 -11.86
N LEU A 48 4.49 5.56 -11.29
CA LEU A 48 3.80 6.78 -10.90
C LEU A 48 4.59 7.61 -9.87
N PRO A 49 4.98 7.05 -8.70
CA PRO A 49 5.79 7.81 -7.76
C PRO A 49 7.20 8.10 -8.27
N VAL A 50 7.80 7.23 -9.09
CA VAL A 50 9.11 7.49 -9.71
C VAL A 50 9.04 8.71 -10.63
N THR A 51 7.98 8.82 -11.44
CA THR A 51 7.75 9.95 -12.35
C THR A 51 7.58 11.26 -11.55
N ALA A 52 6.78 11.24 -10.50
CA ALA A 52 6.55 12.41 -9.65
C ALA A 52 7.84 12.88 -8.95
N LEU A 53 8.62 11.96 -8.40
CA LEU A 53 9.91 12.26 -7.79
C LEU A 53 10.89 12.87 -8.80
N GLY A 54 10.99 12.27 -9.99
CA GLY A 54 11.86 12.78 -11.05
C GLY A 54 11.48 14.17 -11.52
N ALA A 55 10.19 14.49 -11.63
CA ALA A 55 9.70 15.83 -11.96
C ALA A 55 10.05 16.89 -10.90
N CYS A 56 10.30 16.46 -9.66
CA CYS A 56 10.80 17.31 -8.56
C CYS A 56 12.33 17.27 -8.41
N GLY A 57 13.06 16.67 -9.34
CA GLY A 57 14.52 16.50 -9.25
C GLY A 57 14.98 15.50 -8.18
N ALA A 58 14.06 14.73 -7.60
CA ALA A 58 14.34 13.76 -6.56
C ALA A 58 14.56 12.34 -7.13
N GLN A 59 15.37 11.56 -6.44
CA GLN A 59 15.55 10.14 -6.73
C GLN A 59 14.71 9.27 -5.79
N VAL A 60 14.44 8.03 -6.22
CA VAL A 60 13.88 7.01 -5.34
C VAL A 60 14.78 6.85 -4.11
N GLY A 61 14.23 7.09 -2.91
CA GLY A 61 14.99 7.13 -1.65
C GLY A 61 15.56 5.76 -1.25
N PRO A 62 14.75 4.68 -1.16
CA PRO A 62 15.21 3.39 -0.67
C PRO A 62 16.15 2.69 -1.66
N GLU A 63 17.33 2.25 -1.17
CA GLU A 63 18.33 1.60 -2.02
C GLU A 63 17.86 0.26 -2.60
N LEU A 64 17.12 -0.51 -1.82
CA LEU A 64 16.58 -1.80 -2.27
C LEU A 64 15.67 -1.63 -3.50
N GLU A 65 14.81 -0.65 -3.46
CA GLU A 65 13.89 -0.34 -4.56
C GLU A 65 14.63 0.24 -5.77
N ARG A 66 15.65 1.09 -5.58
CA ARG A 66 16.51 1.52 -6.69
C ARG A 66 17.19 0.34 -7.40
N ARG A 67 17.77 -0.59 -6.62
CA ARG A 67 18.38 -1.81 -7.17
C ARG A 67 17.37 -2.68 -7.91
N ARG A 68 16.16 -2.83 -7.34
CA ARG A 68 15.07 -3.61 -7.93
C ARG A 68 14.59 -3.01 -9.26
N LEU A 69 14.57 -1.68 -9.36
CA LEU A 69 14.22 -0.95 -10.59
C LEU A 69 15.39 -0.82 -11.56
N GLY A 70 16.60 -1.29 -11.20
CA GLY A 70 17.79 -1.20 -12.02
C GLY A 70 18.45 0.17 -12.05
N PHE A 71 18.14 1.06 -11.08
CA PHE A 71 18.69 2.41 -11.02
C PHE A 71 20.08 2.41 -10.35
N ARG A 72 21.12 2.70 -11.09
CA ARG A 72 22.49 2.93 -10.62
C ARG A 72 22.76 4.41 -10.38
N GLY A 73 22.03 5.28 -11.08
CA GLY A 73 22.14 6.73 -10.96
C GLY A 73 20.92 7.49 -11.47
N PRO A 74 20.97 8.83 -11.45
CA PRO A 74 19.86 9.68 -11.88
C PRO A 74 19.47 9.47 -13.35
N GLU A 75 20.42 9.13 -14.20
CA GLU A 75 20.19 8.91 -15.64
C GLU A 75 19.32 7.68 -15.89
N ASP A 76 19.53 6.59 -15.12
CA ASP A 76 18.73 5.39 -15.26
C ASP A 76 17.27 5.68 -14.89
N GLN A 77 17.06 6.48 -13.81
CA GLN A 77 15.72 6.92 -13.42
C GLN A 77 15.07 7.80 -14.48
N ARG A 78 15.81 8.77 -15.06
CA ARG A 78 15.30 9.61 -16.16
C ARG A 78 14.91 8.79 -17.39
N ALA A 79 15.75 7.83 -17.76
CA ALA A 79 15.47 6.93 -18.89
C ALA A 79 14.24 6.05 -18.63
N TYR A 80 14.08 5.57 -17.40
CA TYR A 80 12.90 4.80 -16.98
C TYR A 80 11.61 5.64 -17.06
N ILE A 81 11.64 6.88 -16.60
CA ILE A 81 10.50 7.80 -16.64
C ILE A 81 10.09 8.09 -18.10
N ARG A 82 11.06 8.34 -19.02
CA ARG A 82 10.75 8.54 -20.43
C ARG A 82 10.06 7.33 -21.04
N ARG A 83 10.63 6.12 -20.85
CA ARG A 83 10.02 4.87 -21.34
C ARG A 83 8.62 4.64 -20.81
N TYR A 84 8.39 4.97 -19.53
CA TYR A 84 7.07 4.87 -18.95
C TYR A 84 6.09 5.86 -19.55
N ALA A 85 6.50 7.10 -19.76
CA ALA A 85 5.66 8.13 -20.39
C ALA A 85 5.28 7.72 -21.81
N ASP A 86 6.26 7.29 -22.63
CA ASP A 86 6.04 6.83 -24.02
C ASP A 86 5.08 5.62 -24.05
N TRP A 87 5.29 4.66 -23.14
CA TRP A 87 4.41 3.50 -23.00
C TRP A 87 2.98 3.89 -22.61
N MET A 88 2.83 4.78 -21.64
CA MET A 88 1.50 5.26 -21.21
C MET A 88 0.79 5.97 -22.36
N ASP A 89 1.50 6.84 -23.09
CA ASP A 89 0.94 7.57 -24.24
C ASP A 89 0.55 6.61 -25.37
N GLY A 90 1.31 5.53 -25.61
CA GLY A 90 0.96 4.45 -26.52
C GLY A 90 -0.28 3.70 -26.05
N LEU A 91 -0.26 3.22 -24.80
CA LEU A 91 -1.39 2.49 -24.20
C LEU A 91 -2.71 3.27 -24.31
N LEU A 92 -2.68 4.57 -24.06
CA LEU A 92 -3.87 5.41 -24.10
C LEU A 92 -4.37 5.70 -25.54
N ARG A 93 -3.48 5.68 -26.54
CA ARG A 93 -3.87 5.75 -27.96
C ARG A 93 -4.51 4.46 -28.47
N ASP A 94 -4.03 3.33 -27.96
CA ASP A 94 -4.40 2.00 -28.47
C ASP A 94 -5.63 1.41 -27.77
N THR A 95 -6.36 2.21 -26.94
CA THR A 95 -7.53 1.76 -26.21
C THR A 95 -8.66 2.78 -26.22
N ASP A 96 -9.90 2.31 -26.40
CA ASP A 96 -11.13 3.08 -26.29
C ASP A 96 -11.81 2.93 -24.92
N LEU A 97 -11.17 2.24 -23.97
CA LEU A 97 -11.74 2.02 -22.64
C LEU A 97 -11.89 3.34 -21.89
N PRO A 98 -13.08 3.63 -21.32
CA PRO A 98 -13.37 4.94 -20.73
C PRO A 98 -12.71 5.20 -19.38
N ARG A 99 -12.22 4.16 -18.69
CA ARG A 99 -11.67 4.26 -17.34
C ARG A 99 -10.31 3.58 -17.22
N PHE A 100 -9.42 4.18 -16.45
CA PHE A 100 -8.10 3.63 -16.07
C PHE A 100 -8.00 3.50 -14.56
N ILE A 101 -7.44 2.42 -14.08
CA ILE A 101 -7.13 2.22 -12.65
C ILE A 101 -5.64 1.92 -12.49
N ALA A 102 -5.02 2.58 -11.50
CA ALA A 102 -3.69 2.25 -11.02
C ALA A 102 -3.69 2.04 -9.50
N SER A 103 -2.81 1.19 -9.00
CA SER A 103 -2.70 0.91 -7.56
C SER A 103 -1.24 0.74 -7.13
N SER A 104 -0.80 1.57 -6.19
CA SER A 104 0.54 1.46 -5.61
C SER A 104 0.61 2.03 -4.21
N GLU A 105 1.11 1.25 -3.24
CA GLU A 105 1.44 1.73 -1.90
C GLU A 105 2.67 2.66 -1.88
N HIS A 106 3.49 2.61 -2.91
CA HIS A 106 4.66 3.46 -3.05
C HIS A 106 4.29 4.91 -3.36
N ILE A 107 3.11 5.16 -3.93
CA ILE A 107 2.60 6.50 -4.15
C ILE A 107 2.49 7.24 -2.80
N HIS A 108 1.77 6.68 -1.84
CA HIS A 108 1.64 7.30 -0.51
C HIS A 108 2.97 7.29 0.27
N ALA A 109 3.76 6.22 0.15
CA ALA A 109 4.98 6.07 0.94
C ALA A 109 6.11 7.02 0.50
N TRP A 110 6.20 7.36 -0.78
CA TRP A 110 7.30 8.14 -1.33
C TRP A 110 6.94 9.60 -1.62
N LEU A 111 5.66 9.89 -1.92
CA LEU A 111 5.20 11.26 -2.17
C LEU A 111 4.68 11.86 -0.86
N THR A 112 5.54 12.59 -0.18
CA THR A 112 5.29 13.10 1.17
C THR A 112 5.07 14.60 1.24
N THR A 113 5.26 15.31 0.11
CA THR A 113 5.04 16.75 0.03
C THR A 113 3.97 17.11 -1.00
N PRO A 114 3.26 18.24 -0.82
CA PRO A 114 2.27 18.70 -1.79
C PRO A 114 2.85 18.90 -3.20
N GLU A 115 4.11 19.32 -3.33
CA GLU A 115 4.79 19.55 -4.61
C GLU A 115 4.98 18.23 -5.38
N GLN A 116 5.41 17.17 -4.69
CA GLN A 116 5.57 15.83 -5.29
C GLN A 116 4.22 15.26 -5.74
N ILE A 117 3.18 15.45 -4.91
CA ILE A 117 1.82 15.01 -5.22
C ILE A 117 1.25 15.80 -6.41
N ALA A 118 1.45 17.14 -6.42
CA ALA A 118 1.05 17.97 -7.56
C ALA A 118 1.83 17.63 -8.84
N ALA A 119 3.06 17.17 -8.74
CA ALA A 119 3.83 16.68 -9.90
C ALA A 119 3.22 15.39 -10.47
N LEU A 120 2.80 14.44 -9.62
CA LEU A 120 2.03 13.28 -10.06
C LEU A 120 0.72 13.69 -10.72
N ASP A 121 -0.01 14.61 -10.09
CA ASP A 121 -1.29 15.09 -10.58
C ASP A 121 -1.15 15.75 -11.98
N ARG A 122 -0.16 16.60 -12.19
CA ARG A 122 0.14 17.19 -13.51
C ARG A 122 0.43 16.15 -14.58
N PHE A 123 1.21 15.09 -14.24
CA PHE A 123 1.50 14.01 -15.17
C PHE A 123 0.22 13.28 -15.61
N LEU A 124 -0.68 13.05 -14.66
CA LEU A 124 -1.95 12.33 -14.90
C LEU A 124 -2.98 13.22 -15.60
N THR A 125 -3.17 14.46 -15.15
CA THR A 125 -4.18 15.39 -15.74
C THR A 125 -3.82 15.85 -17.16
N ALA A 126 -2.55 15.72 -17.57
CA ALA A 126 -2.15 15.91 -18.96
C ALA A 126 -2.63 14.76 -19.88
N ARG A 127 -3.05 13.60 -19.32
CA ARG A 127 -3.40 12.38 -20.05
C ARG A 127 -4.85 11.94 -19.86
N PHE A 128 -5.44 12.29 -18.72
CA PHE A 128 -6.79 11.89 -18.35
C PHE A 128 -7.71 13.09 -18.19
N SER A 129 -8.94 13.00 -18.67
CA SER A 129 -9.94 14.06 -18.55
C SER A 129 -10.39 14.32 -17.11
N GLU A 130 -10.27 13.31 -16.25
CA GLU A 130 -10.60 13.38 -14.82
C GLU A 130 -9.68 12.43 -14.08
N VAL A 131 -9.13 12.88 -12.93
CA VAL A 131 -8.28 12.08 -12.06
C VAL A 131 -8.82 12.11 -10.63
N GLN A 132 -9.11 10.95 -10.08
CA GLN A 132 -9.55 10.75 -8.71
C GLN A 132 -8.53 9.91 -7.96
N TYR A 133 -8.41 10.14 -6.65
CA TYR A 133 -7.47 9.45 -5.78
C TYR A 133 -8.23 8.72 -4.67
N LEU A 134 -7.87 7.47 -4.41
CA LEU A 134 -8.49 6.63 -3.39
C LEU A 134 -7.47 6.17 -2.36
N VAL A 135 -7.78 6.31 -1.08
CA VAL A 135 -6.94 5.84 0.03
C VAL A 135 -7.78 5.18 1.11
N TYR A 136 -7.29 4.04 1.62
CA TYR A 136 -7.87 3.34 2.76
C TYR A 136 -7.06 3.61 4.02
N LEU A 137 -7.73 4.10 5.07
CA LEU A 137 -7.17 4.27 6.41
C LEU A 137 -7.54 3.07 7.26
N ARG A 138 -6.55 2.49 7.90
CA ARG A 138 -6.70 1.35 8.80
C ARG A 138 -6.47 1.79 10.25
N PRO A 139 -7.19 1.21 11.25
CA PRO A 139 -6.93 1.49 12.66
C PRO A 139 -5.45 1.31 13.02
N GLN A 140 -4.91 2.24 13.83
CA GLN A 140 -3.49 2.24 14.16
C GLN A 140 -3.05 0.97 14.90
N GLU A 141 -3.90 0.41 15.77
CA GLU A 141 -3.65 -0.85 16.45
C GLU A 141 -3.44 -2.02 15.49
N GLU A 142 -4.17 -2.04 14.38
CA GLU A 142 -4.02 -3.07 13.35
C GLU A 142 -2.80 -2.81 12.46
N LEU A 143 -2.50 -1.54 12.17
CA LEU A 143 -1.27 -1.16 11.46
C LEU A 143 -0.03 -1.56 12.26
N LEU A 144 -0.03 -1.35 13.58
CA LEU A 144 1.08 -1.71 14.47
C LEU A 144 1.35 -3.22 14.48
N THR A 145 0.32 -4.04 14.66
CA THR A 145 0.48 -5.50 14.65
C THR A 145 0.91 -6.02 13.28
N SER A 146 0.35 -5.46 12.20
CA SER A 146 0.71 -5.82 10.83
C SER A 146 2.14 -5.39 10.48
N SER A 147 2.55 -4.18 10.86
CA SER A 147 3.90 -3.68 10.62
C SER A 147 4.95 -4.45 11.40
N TYR A 148 4.63 -4.90 12.63
CA TYR A 148 5.51 -5.75 13.41
C TYR A 148 5.71 -7.13 12.76
N SER A 149 4.63 -7.77 12.32
CA SER A 149 4.72 -9.02 11.55
C SER A 149 5.63 -8.88 10.32
N GLU A 150 5.54 -7.77 9.62
CA GLU A 150 6.39 -7.47 8.47
C GLU A 150 7.85 -7.22 8.89
N ALA A 151 8.08 -6.45 9.95
CA ALA A 151 9.42 -6.22 10.47
C ALA A 151 10.11 -7.56 10.83
N VAL A 152 9.39 -8.47 11.49
CA VAL A 152 9.89 -9.80 11.82
C VAL A 152 10.18 -10.63 10.56
N ARG A 153 9.34 -10.57 9.54
CA ARG A 153 9.62 -11.21 8.24
C ARG A 153 10.88 -10.67 7.56
N ARG A 154 11.16 -9.39 7.75
CA ARG A 154 12.35 -8.71 7.21
C ARG A 154 13.61 -8.84 8.07
N GLY A 155 13.55 -9.60 9.17
CA GLY A 155 14.71 -9.90 9.99
C GLY A 155 14.75 -9.22 11.36
N ALA A 156 13.70 -8.49 11.76
CA ALA A 156 13.68 -7.87 13.09
C ALA A 156 13.76 -8.93 14.21
N THR A 157 14.55 -8.60 15.25
CA THR A 157 14.77 -9.45 16.42
C THR A 157 14.15 -8.87 17.70
N HIS A 158 13.83 -7.57 17.71
CA HIS A 158 13.21 -6.90 18.85
C HIS A 158 11.79 -7.42 19.12
N ASP A 159 11.30 -7.24 20.34
CA ASP A 159 9.94 -7.65 20.72
C ASP A 159 8.87 -6.63 20.33
N PHE A 160 7.61 -7.02 20.56
CA PHE A 160 6.49 -6.14 20.21
C PHE A 160 6.42 -4.89 21.10
N ALA A 161 6.85 -4.98 22.37
CA ALA A 161 6.87 -3.84 23.27
C ALA A 161 7.82 -2.74 22.75
N THR A 162 9.01 -3.13 22.33
CA THR A 162 10.01 -2.25 21.69
C THR A 162 9.47 -1.64 20.39
N HIS A 163 8.81 -2.46 19.54
CA HIS A 163 8.20 -1.97 18.31
C HIS A 163 7.10 -0.96 18.58
N LEU A 164 6.26 -1.25 19.57
CA LEU A 164 5.18 -0.37 20.00
C LEU A 164 5.71 0.95 20.55
N ALA A 165 6.69 0.91 21.45
CA ALA A 165 7.31 2.11 22.01
C ALA A 165 7.85 3.06 20.92
N ALA A 166 8.47 2.49 19.89
CA ALA A 166 9.02 3.27 18.77
C ALA A 166 7.96 3.79 17.79
N ARG A 167 6.76 3.19 17.73
CA ARG A 167 5.80 3.40 16.64
C ARG A 167 4.35 3.63 17.10
N ALA A 168 4.07 3.79 18.38
CA ALA A 168 2.70 4.00 18.89
C ALA A 168 2.01 5.20 18.26
N ARG A 169 2.77 6.24 17.89
CA ARG A 169 2.26 7.43 17.22
C ARG A 169 2.31 7.25 15.70
N LEU A 170 1.16 6.92 15.12
CA LEU A 170 0.93 6.80 13.66
C LEU A 170 -0.02 7.92 13.23
N ASP A 171 0.54 9.08 12.93
CA ASP A 171 -0.22 10.26 12.51
C ASP A 171 -0.76 10.11 11.10
N LEU A 172 -1.97 9.55 10.96
CA LEU A 172 -2.63 9.35 9.67
C LEU A 172 -2.97 10.69 8.99
N TRP A 173 -3.28 11.73 9.76
CA TRP A 173 -3.52 13.06 9.19
C TRP A 173 -2.27 13.62 8.51
N ARG A 174 -1.10 13.42 9.10
CA ARG A 174 0.17 13.81 8.48
C ARG A 174 0.39 13.17 7.11
N GLY A 175 -0.09 11.93 6.92
CA GLY A 175 -0.03 11.24 5.64
C GLY A 175 -1.08 11.69 4.62
N VAL A 176 -2.26 12.14 5.09
CA VAL A 176 -3.38 12.56 4.22
C VAL A 176 -3.33 14.04 3.88
N LYS A 177 -2.86 14.89 4.81
CA LYS A 177 -2.82 16.35 4.63
C LYS A 177 -2.13 16.80 3.33
N PRO A 178 -0.91 16.31 2.97
CA PRO A 178 -0.24 16.71 1.72
C PRO A 178 -1.07 16.39 0.47
N TRP A 179 -1.86 15.32 0.50
CA TRP A 179 -2.77 14.96 -0.59
C TRP A 179 -3.92 15.97 -0.73
N VAL A 180 -4.50 16.41 0.40
CA VAL A 180 -5.52 17.47 0.38
C VAL A 180 -4.96 18.77 -0.22
N GLU A 181 -3.71 19.09 0.11
CA GLU A 181 -3.01 20.28 -0.36
C GLU A 181 -2.57 20.17 -1.84
N GLY A 182 -2.13 18.98 -2.28
CA GLY A 182 -1.62 18.75 -3.63
C GLY A 182 -2.68 18.56 -4.70
N VAL A 183 -3.80 17.88 -4.38
CA VAL A 183 -4.84 17.52 -5.37
C VAL A 183 -6.24 18.07 -5.02
N GLY A 184 -6.41 18.61 -3.84
CA GLY A 184 -7.70 19.12 -3.36
C GLY A 184 -8.60 18.03 -2.74
N ARG A 185 -9.46 18.46 -1.80
CA ARG A 185 -10.36 17.58 -1.05
C ARG A 185 -11.38 16.85 -1.95
N ALA A 186 -11.85 17.50 -3.01
CA ALA A 186 -12.92 16.98 -3.87
C ALA A 186 -12.46 15.74 -4.67
N ARG A 187 -11.18 15.64 -4.99
CA ARG A 187 -10.60 14.54 -5.78
C ARG A 187 -9.97 13.43 -4.93
N LEU A 188 -9.93 13.60 -3.59
CA LEU A 188 -9.36 12.63 -2.66
C LEU A 188 -10.46 11.88 -1.90
N HIS A 189 -10.68 10.62 -2.25
CA HIS A 189 -11.61 9.72 -1.58
C HIS A 189 -10.88 8.98 -0.46
N VAL A 190 -11.15 9.38 0.78
CA VAL A 190 -10.63 8.72 1.98
C VAL A 190 -11.68 7.75 2.49
N ARG A 191 -11.32 6.48 2.64
CA ARG A 191 -12.19 5.41 3.15
C ARG A 191 -11.59 4.76 4.39
N LEU A 192 -12.44 4.22 5.25
CA LEU A 192 -11.99 3.54 6.46
C LEU A 192 -12.01 2.03 6.24
N MET A 193 -10.91 1.36 6.59
CA MET A 193 -10.80 -0.10 6.52
C MET A 193 -11.29 -0.72 7.85
N VAL A 194 -12.57 -0.51 8.15
CA VAL A 194 -13.29 -1.11 9.27
C VAL A 194 -14.60 -1.71 8.77
N PRO A 195 -15.08 -2.84 9.35
CA PRO A 195 -16.23 -3.58 8.81
C PRO A 195 -17.51 -2.74 8.65
N ASP A 196 -17.75 -1.82 9.57
CA ASP A 196 -18.95 -0.96 9.58
C ASP A 196 -18.88 0.21 8.57
N ALA A 197 -17.74 0.44 7.96
CA ALA A 197 -17.52 1.48 6.94
C ALA A 197 -17.26 0.93 5.54
N LEU A 198 -17.03 -0.37 5.41
CA LEU A 198 -16.82 -1.04 4.14
C LEU A 198 -18.13 -1.60 3.58
N GLU A 199 -18.30 -1.56 2.26
CA GLU A 199 -19.43 -2.17 1.58
C GLU A 199 -19.50 -3.66 1.88
N GLY A 200 -20.60 -4.12 2.50
CA GLY A 200 -20.74 -5.49 2.99
C GLY A 200 -19.67 -5.95 3.98
N GLY A 201 -18.94 -5.02 4.62
CA GLY A 201 -17.82 -5.34 5.53
C GLY A 201 -16.57 -5.86 4.82
N ASP A 202 -16.50 -5.77 3.49
CA ASP A 202 -15.46 -6.39 2.67
C ASP A 202 -14.68 -5.35 1.85
N LEU A 203 -13.35 -5.39 1.93
CA LEU A 203 -12.45 -4.44 1.25
C LEU A 203 -12.59 -4.47 -0.28
N LEU A 204 -12.73 -5.64 -0.88
CA LEU A 204 -12.79 -5.75 -2.35
C LEU A 204 -14.16 -5.33 -2.86
N ALA A 205 -15.24 -5.62 -2.14
CA ALA A 205 -16.57 -5.12 -2.47
C ALA A 205 -16.61 -3.57 -2.37
N ASP A 206 -16.05 -3.02 -1.31
CA ASP A 206 -15.94 -1.58 -1.12
C ASP A 206 -15.07 -0.89 -2.20
N PHE A 207 -13.96 -1.53 -2.58
CA PHE A 207 -13.11 -1.05 -3.67
C PHE A 207 -13.87 -1.06 -5.01
N CYS A 208 -14.61 -2.12 -5.32
CA CYS A 208 -15.44 -2.20 -6.52
C CYS A 208 -16.49 -1.10 -6.54
N ALA A 209 -17.22 -0.88 -5.44
CA ALA A 209 -18.20 0.19 -5.33
C ALA A 209 -17.55 1.58 -5.52
N ALA A 210 -16.38 1.83 -4.89
CA ALA A 210 -15.64 3.08 -5.04
C ALA A 210 -15.10 3.30 -6.46
N ALA A 211 -14.76 2.22 -7.17
CA ALA A 211 -14.23 2.27 -8.54
C ALA A 211 -15.33 2.18 -9.61
N GLY A 212 -16.60 2.02 -9.24
CA GLY A 212 -17.70 1.80 -10.18
C GLY A 212 -17.56 0.48 -10.96
N ILE A 213 -17.03 -0.57 -10.33
CA ILE A 213 -16.84 -1.91 -10.88
C ILE A 213 -17.98 -2.80 -10.39
N GLU A 214 -18.61 -3.54 -11.29
CA GLU A 214 -19.53 -4.61 -10.92
C GLU A 214 -18.73 -5.80 -10.37
N ALA A 215 -18.95 -6.15 -9.10
CA ALA A 215 -18.18 -7.19 -8.43
C ALA A 215 -18.65 -8.63 -8.78
N ALA A 216 -19.86 -8.78 -9.31
CA ALA A 216 -20.41 -10.08 -9.68
C ALA A 216 -19.58 -10.72 -10.80
N GLY A 217 -19.28 -12.00 -10.67
CA GLY A 217 -18.49 -12.75 -11.66
C GLY A 217 -16.97 -12.51 -11.60
N LEU A 218 -16.48 -11.57 -10.79
CA LEU A 218 -15.04 -11.33 -10.65
C LEU A 218 -14.39 -12.34 -9.70
N THR A 219 -13.23 -12.83 -10.09
CA THR A 219 -12.43 -13.77 -9.29
C THR A 219 -11.84 -13.10 -8.07
N ARG A 220 -12.06 -13.69 -6.89
CA ARG A 220 -11.40 -13.28 -5.65
C ARG A 220 -10.07 -14.02 -5.48
N PRO A 221 -8.93 -13.31 -5.45
CA PRO A 221 -7.65 -13.97 -5.23
C PRO A 221 -7.59 -14.59 -3.84
N ALA A 222 -6.86 -15.70 -3.70
CA ALA A 222 -6.56 -16.25 -2.38
C ALA A 222 -5.90 -15.17 -1.50
N ARG A 223 -6.24 -15.15 -0.20
CA ARG A 223 -5.66 -14.18 0.74
C ARG A 223 -4.14 -14.35 0.79
N ALA A 224 -3.42 -13.50 0.09
CA ALA A 224 -1.98 -13.39 0.22
C ALA A 224 -1.65 -12.68 1.53
N ASN A 225 -0.57 -13.10 2.20
CA ASN A 225 0.00 -12.41 3.36
C ASN A 225 -0.90 -12.36 4.62
N THR A 226 -1.35 -13.50 5.12
CA THR A 226 -1.91 -13.59 6.48
C THR A 226 -0.89 -13.08 7.50
N ALA A 227 -1.34 -12.31 8.50
CA ALA A 227 -0.49 -11.90 9.62
C ALA A 227 0.10 -13.15 10.31
N LEU A 228 1.35 -13.04 10.73
CA LEU A 228 2.00 -14.12 11.50
C LEU A 228 1.26 -14.33 12.82
N SER A 229 1.12 -15.59 13.24
CA SER A 229 0.68 -15.93 14.59
C SER A 229 1.75 -15.57 15.62
N VAL A 230 1.37 -15.51 16.90
CA VAL A 230 2.31 -15.25 18.00
C VAL A 230 3.46 -16.24 18.00
N GLY A 231 3.16 -17.54 17.81
CA GLY A 231 4.18 -18.57 17.74
C GLY A 231 5.10 -18.44 16.52
N GLU A 232 4.56 -18.09 15.34
CA GLU A 232 5.38 -17.84 14.16
C GLU A 232 6.29 -16.60 14.31
N ILE A 233 5.81 -15.56 14.99
CA ILE A 233 6.62 -14.39 15.36
C ILE A 233 7.77 -14.83 16.27
N ALA A 234 7.49 -15.62 17.31
CA ALA A 234 8.50 -16.11 18.24
C ALA A 234 9.56 -16.97 17.54
N LEU A 235 9.14 -17.90 16.69
CA LEU A 235 10.03 -18.75 15.89
C LEU A 235 10.93 -17.89 14.98
N ARG A 236 10.36 -17.00 14.18
CA ARG A 236 11.11 -16.17 13.24
C ARG A 236 12.09 -15.25 13.96
N ARG A 237 11.72 -14.64 15.08
CA ARG A 237 12.62 -13.80 15.88
C ARG A 237 13.83 -14.58 16.40
N ARG A 238 13.64 -15.84 16.83
CA ARG A 238 14.74 -16.72 17.23
C ARG A 238 15.67 -17.04 16.07
N LEU A 239 15.10 -17.40 14.91
CA LEU A 239 15.88 -17.67 13.71
C LEU A 239 16.63 -16.42 13.22
N ASN A 240 16.01 -15.25 13.24
CA ASN A 240 16.62 -13.99 12.82
C ASN A 240 17.86 -13.60 13.64
N ARG A 241 18.00 -14.10 14.88
CA ARG A 241 19.18 -13.86 15.73
C ARG A 241 20.41 -14.65 15.27
N VAL A 242 20.20 -15.77 14.62
CA VAL A 242 21.28 -16.70 14.23
C VAL A 242 21.44 -16.83 12.72
N LEU A 243 20.41 -16.55 11.94
CA LEU A 243 20.42 -16.66 10.49
C LEU A 243 19.81 -15.39 9.87
N PRO A 244 20.53 -14.70 8.98
CA PRO A 244 19.97 -13.54 8.27
C PRO A 244 18.84 -13.96 7.34
N VAL A 245 17.85 -13.08 7.12
CA VAL A 245 16.73 -13.33 6.18
C VAL A 245 17.22 -13.35 4.73
N HIS A 246 18.22 -12.51 4.43
CA HIS A 246 18.78 -12.38 3.09
C HIS A 246 20.28 -12.63 3.11
N THR A 247 20.79 -13.15 2.02
CA THR A 247 22.22 -13.23 1.74
C THR A 247 22.78 -11.83 1.42
N GLN A 248 24.09 -11.69 1.35
CA GLN A 248 24.75 -10.46 0.91
C GLN A 248 24.31 -10.02 -0.50
N SER A 249 23.90 -10.95 -1.37
CA SER A 249 23.35 -10.66 -2.70
C SER A 249 21.87 -10.24 -2.68
N GLY A 250 21.24 -10.10 -1.50
CA GLY A 250 19.82 -9.72 -1.36
C GLY A 250 18.83 -10.86 -1.62
N ARG A 251 19.28 -12.08 -1.94
CA ARG A 251 18.41 -13.25 -2.11
C ARG A 251 18.00 -13.82 -0.74
N ALA A 252 16.83 -14.47 -0.70
CA ALA A 252 16.39 -15.17 0.52
C ALA A 252 17.43 -16.22 0.96
N HIS A 253 17.78 -16.19 2.25
CA HIS A 253 18.81 -17.09 2.80
C HIS A 253 18.32 -18.55 2.78
N PRO A 254 19.05 -19.49 2.12
CA PRO A 254 18.55 -20.85 1.89
C PRO A 254 18.30 -21.61 3.18
N LEU A 255 19.24 -21.56 4.14
CA LEU A 255 19.09 -22.26 5.45
C LEU A 255 17.91 -21.72 6.25
N GLN A 256 17.66 -20.40 6.24
CA GLN A 256 16.50 -19.84 6.92
C GLN A 256 15.19 -20.30 6.27
N ARG A 257 15.14 -20.40 4.94
CA ARG A 257 13.98 -20.94 4.22
C ARG A 257 13.69 -22.38 4.61
N VAL A 258 14.73 -23.22 4.65
CA VAL A 258 14.61 -24.64 5.05
C VAL A 258 14.15 -24.73 6.50
N ALA A 259 14.79 -24.01 7.44
CA ALA A 259 14.41 -23.99 8.85
C ALA A 259 12.94 -23.58 9.03
N LEU A 260 12.49 -22.52 8.35
CA LEU A 260 11.09 -22.08 8.40
C LEU A 260 10.15 -23.14 7.82
N ARG A 261 10.51 -23.79 6.72
CA ARG A 261 9.68 -24.85 6.11
C ARG A 261 9.49 -26.03 7.05
N CYS A 262 10.54 -26.43 7.75
CA CYS A 262 10.49 -27.54 8.69
C CYS A 262 9.81 -27.19 10.02
N LEU A 263 10.10 -26.00 10.58
CA LEU A 263 9.68 -25.64 11.92
C LEU A 263 8.32 -24.92 12.00
N SER A 264 7.90 -24.19 10.94
CA SER A 264 6.60 -23.49 10.98
C SER A 264 5.39 -24.43 11.16
N PRO A 265 5.35 -25.63 10.60
CA PRO A 265 4.25 -26.58 10.87
C PRO A 265 4.16 -27.01 12.33
N LEU A 266 5.27 -27.02 13.06
CA LEU A 266 5.35 -27.44 14.47
C LEU A 266 4.91 -26.34 15.45
N VAL A 267 4.69 -25.12 14.96
CA VAL A 267 4.20 -24.01 15.78
C VAL A 267 2.78 -24.31 16.25
N ARG A 268 2.60 -24.42 17.57
CA ARG A 268 1.28 -24.69 18.19
C ARG A 268 0.45 -23.44 18.40
N ASP A 269 1.08 -22.33 18.84
CA ASP A 269 0.38 -21.08 19.08
C ASP A 269 0.02 -20.39 17.76
N ARG A 270 -1.24 -20.48 17.38
CA ARG A 270 -1.82 -19.89 16.18
C ARG A 270 -2.59 -18.59 16.48
N ALA A 271 -2.56 -18.11 17.73
CA ALA A 271 -3.23 -16.87 18.10
C ALA A 271 -2.67 -15.69 17.31
N ARG A 272 -3.55 -14.76 16.96
CA ARG A 272 -3.13 -13.49 16.34
C ARG A 272 -2.57 -12.55 17.39
N LEU A 273 -1.49 -11.87 17.06
CA LEU A 273 -0.97 -10.80 17.89
C LEU A 273 -2.02 -9.69 18.04
N ARG A 274 -2.32 -9.32 19.27
CA ARG A 274 -3.22 -8.22 19.64
C ARG A 274 -2.57 -7.33 20.68
N LEU A 275 -2.98 -6.07 20.73
CA LEU A 275 -2.60 -5.18 21.82
C LEU A 275 -3.35 -5.57 23.09
N SER A 276 -2.69 -5.43 24.23
CA SER A 276 -3.38 -5.49 25.52
C SER A 276 -4.33 -4.29 25.69
N PRO A 277 -5.32 -4.34 26.60
CA PRO A 277 -6.21 -3.19 26.86
C PRO A 277 -5.45 -1.90 27.17
N ALA A 278 -4.39 -1.97 27.97
CA ALA A 278 -3.57 -0.81 28.31
C ALA A 278 -2.82 -0.25 27.09
N GLN A 279 -2.23 -1.12 26.27
CA GLN A 279 -1.58 -0.71 25.03
C GLN A 279 -2.56 -0.08 24.04
N LEU A 280 -3.78 -0.61 23.94
CA LEU A 280 -4.83 -0.07 23.08
C LEU A 280 -5.21 1.35 23.51
N VAL A 281 -5.41 1.58 24.80
CA VAL A 281 -5.68 2.91 25.36
C VAL A 281 -4.54 3.87 25.04
N GLN A 282 -3.29 3.45 25.24
CA GLN A 282 -2.11 4.25 24.91
C GLN A 282 -2.06 4.63 23.43
N VAL A 283 -2.24 3.67 22.52
CA VAL A 283 -2.18 3.91 21.06
C VAL A 283 -3.31 4.88 20.65
N ARG A 284 -4.51 4.67 21.15
CA ARG A 284 -5.65 5.56 20.85
C ARG A 284 -5.42 6.98 21.37
N ALA A 285 -4.91 7.13 22.57
CA ALA A 285 -4.58 8.44 23.15
C ALA A 285 -3.50 9.17 22.32
N CYS A 286 -2.42 8.49 21.96
CA CYS A 286 -1.35 9.07 21.14
C CYS A 286 -1.81 9.56 19.76
N ASN A 287 -2.89 8.99 19.21
CA ASN A 287 -3.38 9.28 17.87
C ASN A 287 -4.71 10.06 17.84
N ALA A 288 -5.29 10.38 19.00
CA ALA A 288 -6.61 11.00 19.12
C ALA A 288 -6.71 12.32 18.31
N ALA A 289 -5.73 13.21 18.43
CA ALA A 289 -5.74 14.49 17.73
C ALA A 289 -5.68 14.35 16.20
N SER A 290 -4.89 13.39 15.69
CA SER A 290 -4.81 13.06 14.27
C SER A 290 -6.14 12.48 13.76
N ASN A 291 -6.70 11.52 14.50
CA ASN A 291 -7.95 10.88 14.18
C ASN A 291 -9.12 11.88 14.17
N GLU A 292 -9.17 12.79 15.12
CA GLU A 292 -10.20 13.82 15.18
C GLU A 292 -10.13 14.80 14.00
N LYS A 293 -8.93 15.18 13.55
CA LYS A 293 -8.77 16.01 12.33
C LYS A 293 -9.32 15.30 11.10
N LEU A 294 -9.01 14.01 10.93
CA LEU A 294 -9.54 13.19 9.84
C LEU A 294 -11.06 13.04 9.93
N ARG A 295 -11.57 12.73 11.13
CA ARG A 295 -13.00 12.59 11.36
C ARG A 295 -13.75 13.85 10.95
N LYS A 296 -13.35 15.01 11.45
CA LYS A 296 -13.99 16.30 11.12
C LYS A 296 -13.93 16.63 9.64
N ARG A 297 -12.84 16.25 8.95
CA ARG A 297 -12.61 16.61 7.55
C ARG A 297 -13.33 15.69 6.57
N PHE A 298 -13.42 14.38 6.88
CA PHE A 298 -13.90 13.36 5.94
C PHE A 298 -15.11 12.57 6.43
N PHE A 299 -15.31 12.48 7.75
CA PHE A 299 -16.28 11.58 8.38
C PHE A 299 -17.07 12.31 9.50
N TRP A 300 -17.52 13.51 9.22
CA TRP A 300 -18.16 14.40 10.20
C TRP A 300 -19.42 13.81 10.85
N THR A 301 -20.10 12.87 10.17
CA THR A 301 -21.26 12.15 10.70
C THR A 301 -20.92 11.03 11.68
N ARG A 302 -19.65 10.58 11.72
CA ARG A 302 -19.25 9.50 12.63
C ARG A 302 -18.91 10.06 14.02
N PRO A 303 -19.28 9.34 15.12
CA PRO A 303 -18.92 9.76 16.48
C PRO A 303 -17.41 9.65 16.75
N ALA A 304 -16.73 8.67 16.15
CA ALA A 304 -15.29 8.47 16.20
C ALA A 304 -14.76 8.06 14.82
N LEU A 305 -13.44 8.18 14.59
CA LEU A 305 -12.86 7.73 13.33
C LEU A 305 -12.85 6.20 13.27
N PHE A 306 -12.40 5.58 14.39
CA PHE A 306 -12.32 4.12 14.55
C PHE A 306 -12.95 3.69 15.86
#